data_b6f66b598aef450510b6449f3dd4c96c
#
_entry.id   b6f66b598aef450510b6449f3dd4c96c
#
_cell.length_a   1.000
_cell.length_b   1.000
_cell.length_c   1.000
_cell.angle_alpha   90.00
_cell.angle_beta   90.00
_cell.angle_gamma   90.00
#
_symmetry.space_group_name_H-M   'P 1'
#
loop_
_entity.id
_entity.type
_entity.pdbx_description
1 polymer ?
#
loop_
_entity_poly.entity_id
_entity_poly.type
_entity_poly.pdbx_seq_one_letter_code
_entity_poly.pdbx_strand_id
1 'polypeptide(L)'
;MKSSTAAWAGVAALFPYVAMKTYWAFGGSAGKPDGDVAAQLEANGAPQILVWMERHGLDFTVVGALVGVLLLAALAMPWGSRLPLAVPGWAGAVMLTPYGLATMAAAPLGFTVGDAEGWSAWVGIVGGLAFAGLGAALGVCSRFHRRRNGRRHGAAPTPGVA
;
A
#
# COMPACT_ATOMS: atom_id res chain seq x y z
N MET A 1 -9.93 -14.22 12.31
CA MET A 1 -8.85 -13.21 12.42
C MET A 1 -9.48 -11.87 12.81
N LYS A 2 -8.97 -11.16 13.81
CA LYS A 2 -9.49 -9.84 14.22
C LYS A 2 -9.01 -8.77 13.24
N SER A 3 -9.75 -7.67 13.03
CA SER A 3 -9.33 -6.56 12.15
C SER A 3 -7.97 -5.96 12.57
N SER A 4 -7.71 -5.89 13.87
CA SER A 4 -6.41 -5.44 14.40
C SER A 4 -5.25 -6.36 13.99
N THR A 5 -5.43 -7.68 14.01
CA THR A 5 -4.39 -8.62 13.56
C THR A 5 -4.07 -8.44 12.09
N ALA A 6 -5.10 -8.24 11.24
CA ALA A 6 -4.89 -7.98 9.82
C ALA A 6 -4.16 -6.64 9.57
N ALA A 7 -4.51 -5.60 10.32
CA ALA A 7 -3.84 -4.30 10.23
C ALA A 7 -2.36 -4.41 10.62
N TRP A 8 -2.05 -5.08 11.72
CA TRP A 8 -0.66 -5.30 12.14
C TRP A 8 0.14 -6.15 11.15
N ALA A 9 -0.49 -7.18 10.55
CA ALA A 9 0.17 -7.97 9.50
C ALA A 9 0.52 -7.11 8.27
N GLY A 10 -0.37 -6.20 7.86
CA GLY A 10 -0.12 -5.26 6.77
C GLY A 10 1.02 -4.29 7.09
N VAL A 11 1.06 -3.76 8.32
CA VAL A 11 2.16 -2.89 8.78
C VAL A 11 3.48 -3.67 8.83
N ALA A 12 3.46 -4.91 9.33
CA ALA A 12 4.65 -5.75 9.38
C ALA A 12 5.21 -6.07 7.98
N ALA A 13 4.34 -6.29 7.00
CA ALA A 13 4.76 -6.51 5.61
C ALA A 13 5.45 -5.30 4.99
N LEU A 14 5.18 -4.09 5.47
CA LEU A 14 5.85 -2.86 5.03
C LEU A 14 7.24 -2.67 5.64
N PHE A 15 7.55 -3.34 6.76
CA PHE A 15 8.78 -3.10 7.50
C PHE A 15 10.06 -3.26 6.66
N PRO A 16 10.26 -4.37 5.90
CA PRO A 16 11.45 -4.53 5.06
C PRO A 16 11.56 -3.41 4.00
N TYR A 17 10.43 -2.99 3.44
CA TYR A 17 10.36 -1.93 2.46
C TYR A 17 10.75 -0.57 3.07
N VAL A 18 10.23 -0.23 4.23
CA VAL A 18 10.58 1.00 4.95
C VAL A 18 12.06 1.01 5.33
N ALA A 19 12.60 -0.13 5.80
CA ALA A 19 14.02 -0.26 6.12
C ALA A 19 14.90 -0.02 4.88
N MET A 20 14.54 -0.59 3.73
CA MET A 20 15.21 -0.38 2.46
C MET A 20 15.19 1.10 2.04
N LYS A 21 14.01 1.74 2.09
CA LYS A 21 13.88 3.17 1.75
C LYS A 21 14.66 4.08 2.71
N THR A 22 14.65 3.75 4.00
CA THR A 22 15.46 4.46 5.00
C THR A 22 16.95 4.33 4.70
N TYR A 23 17.43 3.12 4.38
CA TYR A 23 18.82 2.91 3.96
C TYR A 23 19.19 3.80 2.77
N TRP A 24 18.32 3.91 1.77
CA TRP A 24 18.56 4.79 0.61
C TRP A 24 18.52 6.28 0.96
N ALA A 25 17.66 6.69 1.90
CA ALA A 25 17.60 8.06 2.37
C ALA A 25 18.90 8.50 3.07
N PHE A 26 19.63 7.55 3.70
CA PHE A 26 20.95 7.79 4.30
C PHE A 26 22.13 7.60 3.33
N GLY A 27 21.86 7.61 2.01
CA GLY A 27 22.91 7.55 0.98
C GLY A 27 23.29 6.16 0.52
N GLY A 28 22.60 5.11 0.99
CA GLY A 28 22.77 3.77 0.48
C GLY A 28 22.33 3.65 -0.99
N SER A 29 22.99 2.80 -1.76
CA SER A 29 22.68 2.59 -3.19
C SER A 29 22.36 1.14 -3.55
N ALA A 30 22.49 0.19 -2.62
CA ALA A 30 22.29 -1.23 -2.92
C ALA A 30 20.89 -1.47 -3.52
N GLY A 31 20.87 -2.10 -4.68
CA GLY A 31 19.66 -2.45 -5.42
C GLY A 31 19.05 -1.33 -6.26
N LYS A 32 19.52 -0.09 -6.13
CA LYS A 32 19.14 1.00 -7.02
C LYS A 32 19.84 0.88 -8.38
N PRO A 33 19.20 1.35 -9.47
CA PRO A 33 19.89 1.53 -10.74
C PRO A 33 20.92 2.65 -10.64
N ASP A 34 21.93 2.59 -11.49
CA ASP A 34 22.84 3.70 -11.70
C ASP A 34 22.11 4.82 -12.47
N GLY A 35 22.18 6.05 -11.96
CA GLY A 35 21.62 7.22 -12.64
C GLY A 35 20.45 7.89 -11.91
N ASP A 36 19.84 8.84 -12.60
CA ASP A 36 18.73 9.67 -12.11
C ASP A 36 17.38 8.95 -12.30
N VAL A 37 16.75 8.52 -11.21
CA VAL A 37 15.45 7.85 -11.22
C VAL A 37 14.36 8.77 -11.79
N ALA A 38 14.42 10.08 -11.53
CA ALA A 38 13.45 11.02 -12.08
C ALA A 38 13.55 11.12 -13.61
N ALA A 39 14.77 11.10 -14.14
CA ALA A 39 14.99 11.07 -15.59
C ALA A 39 14.49 9.77 -16.22
N GLN A 40 14.66 8.63 -15.56
CA GLN A 40 14.09 7.34 -16.01
C GLN A 40 12.57 7.36 -16.03
N LEU A 41 11.94 7.89 -14.98
CA LEU A 41 10.47 8.04 -14.92
C LEU A 41 9.97 8.92 -16.07
N GLU A 42 10.66 10.03 -16.36
CA GLU A 42 10.29 10.94 -17.44
C GLU A 42 10.44 10.25 -18.81
N ALA A 43 11.54 9.53 -19.04
CA ALA A 43 11.78 8.79 -20.29
C ALA A 43 10.71 7.69 -20.53
N ASN A 44 10.21 7.08 -19.47
CA ASN A 44 9.15 6.05 -19.51
C ASN A 44 7.73 6.64 -19.56
N GLY A 45 7.57 7.95 -19.73
CA GLY A 45 6.27 8.60 -19.87
C GLY A 45 5.46 8.64 -18.57
N ALA A 46 6.11 8.58 -17.40
CA ALA A 46 5.43 8.69 -16.13
C ALA A 46 4.70 10.05 -15.99
N PRO A 47 3.57 10.11 -15.27
CA PRO A 47 2.89 11.36 -14.98
C PRO A 47 3.83 12.40 -14.38
N GLN A 48 3.77 13.64 -14.86
CA GLN A 48 4.66 14.73 -14.45
C GLN A 48 4.69 14.98 -12.94
N ILE A 49 3.57 14.68 -12.25
CA ILE A 49 3.51 14.81 -10.79
C ILE A 49 4.46 13.82 -10.09
N LEU A 50 4.63 12.61 -10.61
CA LEU A 50 5.56 11.61 -10.06
C LEU A 50 7.01 12.02 -10.29
N VAL A 51 7.33 12.51 -11.48
CA VAL A 51 8.66 13.05 -11.82
C VAL A 51 9.00 14.23 -10.91
N TRP A 52 8.04 15.13 -10.71
CA TRP A 52 8.20 16.28 -9.82
C TRP A 52 8.46 15.85 -8.38
N MET A 53 7.68 14.89 -7.87
CA MET A 53 7.86 14.35 -6.52
C MET A 53 9.27 13.77 -6.34
N GLU A 54 9.72 12.93 -7.27
CA GLU A 54 11.04 12.30 -7.19
C GLU A 54 12.16 13.36 -7.24
N ARG A 55 12.07 14.37 -8.11
CA ARG A 55 13.04 15.48 -8.18
C ARG A 55 13.13 16.29 -6.89
N HIS A 56 12.05 16.33 -6.10
CA HIS A 56 12.02 17.03 -4.81
C HIS A 56 12.28 16.11 -3.61
N GLY A 57 12.75 14.87 -3.86
CA GLY A 57 13.03 13.90 -2.81
C GLY A 57 11.79 13.32 -2.12
N LEU A 58 10.61 13.48 -2.74
CA LEU A 58 9.35 12.92 -2.27
C LEU A 58 9.10 11.60 -2.99
N ASP A 59 9.51 10.50 -2.40
CA ASP A 59 9.23 9.18 -2.94
C ASP A 59 7.71 8.89 -2.86
N PHE A 60 7.04 8.86 -4.02
CA PHE A 60 5.60 8.65 -4.12
C PHE A 60 5.15 7.30 -3.53
N THR A 61 6.02 6.29 -3.55
CA THR A 61 5.72 4.98 -3.01
C THR A 61 5.73 4.98 -1.47
N VAL A 62 6.58 5.79 -0.86
CA VAL A 62 6.60 6.02 0.59
C VAL A 62 5.36 6.81 1.01
N VAL A 63 4.99 7.84 0.26
CA VAL A 63 3.75 8.60 0.50
C VAL A 63 2.52 7.68 0.39
N GLY A 64 2.47 6.84 -0.65
CA GLY A 64 1.40 5.86 -0.83
C GLY A 64 1.33 4.83 0.31
N ALA A 65 2.48 4.33 0.76
CA ALA A 65 2.56 3.42 1.91
C ALA A 65 2.04 4.09 3.19
N LEU A 66 2.42 5.35 3.45
CA LEU A 66 1.94 6.11 4.61
C LEU A 66 0.42 6.29 4.57
N VAL A 67 -0.14 6.70 3.44
CA VAL A 67 -1.59 6.79 3.24
C VAL A 67 -2.27 5.45 3.48
N GLY A 68 -1.69 4.35 2.99
CA GLY A 68 -2.19 3.00 3.23
C GLY A 68 -2.20 2.61 4.70
N VAL A 69 -1.14 2.93 5.45
CA VAL A 69 -1.07 2.68 6.91
C VAL A 69 -2.11 3.51 7.67
N LEU A 70 -2.28 4.79 7.33
CA LEU A 70 -3.30 5.65 7.93
C LEU A 70 -4.72 5.10 7.66
N LEU A 71 -4.97 4.63 6.44
CA LEU A 71 -6.23 4.00 6.08
C LEU A 71 -6.46 2.68 6.84
N LEU A 72 -5.43 1.85 7.00
CA LEU A 72 -5.50 0.64 7.83
C LEU A 72 -5.84 0.96 9.29
N ALA A 73 -5.16 1.96 9.85
CA ALA A 73 -5.42 2.42 11.22
C ALA A 73 -6.87 2.89 11.37
N ALA A 74 -7.34 3.73 10.44
CA ALA A 74 -8.70 4.22 10.43
C ALA A 74 -9.75 3.10 10.30
N LEU A 75 -9.51 2.10 9.45
CA LEU A 75 -10.39 0.93 9.27
C LEU A 75 -10.40 0.01 10.52
N ALA A 76 -9.27 -0.10 11.22
CA ALA A 76 -9.12 -0.96 12.39
C ALA A 76 -9.73 -0.33 13.65
N MET A 77 -9.71 0.99 13.78
CA MET A 77 -10.15 1.74 14.96
C MET A 77 -11.67 1.92 15.03
N PRO A 78 -12.26 2.01 16.24
CA PRO A 78 -13.71 2.18 16.41
C PRO A 78 -14.24 3.51 15.82
N TRP A 79 -13.49 4.59 15.91
CA TRP A 79 -13.90 5.90 15.41
C TRP A 79 -14.00 5.94 13.87
N GLY A 80 -13.18 5.17 13.18
CA GLY A 80 -13.23 5.06 11.72
C GLY A 80 -14.54 4.48 11.20
N SER A 81 -15.33 3.79 12.06
CA SER A 81 -16.63 3.23 11.66
C SER A 81 -17.66 4.27 11.23
N ARG A 82 -17.44 5.54 11.53
CA ARG A 82 -18.33 6.65 11.11
C ARG A 82 -18.02 7.16 9.70
N LEU A 83 -16.89 6.78 9.13
CA LEU A 83 -16.43 7.26 7.83
C LEU A 83 -16.68 6.20 6.74
N PRO A 84 -16.97 6.58 5.51
CA PRO A 84 -17.20 5.65 4.39
C PRO A 84 -15.87 5.07 3.85
N LEU A 85 -15.03 4.51 4.74
CA LEU A 85 -13.68 4.05 4.42
C LEU A 85 -13.64 2.70 3.68
N ALA A 86 -14.77 2.03 3.55
CA ALA A 86 -14.82 0.73 2.86
C ALA A 86 -14.42 0.86 1.37
N VAL A 87 -14.84 1.93 0.71
CA VAL A 87 -14.55 2.15 -0.72
C VAL A 87 -13.05 2.36 -0.96
N PRO A 88 -12.37 3.33 -0.34
CA PRO A 88 -10.93 3.49 -0.54
C PRO A 88 -10.13 2.28 -0.05
N GLY A 89 -10.58 1.60 1.00
CA GLY A 89 -9.93 0.37 1.46
C GLY A 89 -10.02 -0.77 0.44
N TRP A 90 -11.17 -0.97 -0.21
CA TRP A 90 -11.32 -1.95 -1.29
C TRP A 90 -10.55 -1.53 -2.56
N ALA A 91 -10.56 -0.24 -2.91
CA ALA A 91 -9.76 0.27 -4.02
C ALA A 91 -8.27 -0.04 -3.82
N GLY A 92 -7.73 0.26 -2.62
CA GLY A 92 -6.36 -0.10 -2.27
C GLY A 92 -6.10 -1.60 -2.34
N ALA A 93 -7.02 -2.44 -1.86
CA ALA A 93 -6.87 -3.89 -1.91
C ALA A 93 -6.80 -4.42 -3.34
N VAL A 94 -7.71 -3.97 -4.21
CA VAL A 94 -7.79 -4.43 -5.61
C VAL A 94 -6.62 -3.93 -6.46
N MET A 95 -6.08 -2.76 -6.15
CA MET A 95 -4.93 -2.22 -6.89
C MET A 95 -3.59 -2.76 -6.36
N LEU A 96 -3.36 -2.70 -5.05
CA LEU A 96 -2.05 -3.00 -4.48
C LEU A 96 -1.77 -4.50 -4.40
N THR A 97 -2.77 -5.35 -4.15
CA THR A 97 -2.54 -6.79 -4.04
C THR A 97 -2.04 -7.39 -5.36
N PRO A 98 -2.76 -7.25 -6.50
CA PRO A 98 -2.29 -7.81 -7.76
C PRO A 98 -1.00 -7.14 -8.26
N TYR A 99 -0.85 -5.83 -8.07
CA TYR A 99 0.39 -5.13 -8.40
C TYR A 99 1.59 -5.71 -7.63
N GLY A 100 1.46 -5.86 -6.31
CA GLY A 100 2.53 -6.42 -5.48
C GLY A 100 2.87 -7.87 -5.85
N LEU A 101 1.86 -8.70 -6.11
CA LEU A 101 2.08 -10.10 -6.54
C LEU A 101 2.75 -10.16 -7.92
N ALA A 102 2.33 -9.33 -8.87
CA ALA A 102 2.93 -9.25 -10.19
C ALA A 102 4.39 -8.81 -10.10
N THR A 103 4.69 -7.80 -9.29
CA THR A 103 6.06 -7.32 -9.07
C THR A 103 6.95 -8.40 -8.44
N MET A 104 6.44 -9.13 -7.44
CA MET A 104 7.17 -10.25 -6.84
C MET A 104 7.46 -11.36 -7.84
N ALA A 105 6.49 -11.69 -8.70
CA ALA A 105 6.64 -12.76 -9.68
C ALA A 105 7.57 -12.36 -10.84
N ALA A 106 7.55 -11.11 -11.26
CA ALA A 106 8.34 -10.58 -12.36
C ALA A 106 9.82 -10.37 -11.97
N ALA A 107 10.10 -9.96 -10.75
CA ALA A 107 11.44 -9.60 -10.29
C ALA A 107 12.50 -10.71 -10.46
N PRO A 108 12.26 -11.99 -10.11
CA PRO A 108 13.25 -13.06 -10.32
C PRO A 108 13.50 -13.38 -11.82
N LEU A 109 12.54 -12.99 -12.69
CA LEU A 109 12.65 -13.20 -14.14
C LEU A 109 13.37 -12.04 -14.84
N GLY A 110 13.86 -11.05 -14.08
CA GLY A 110 14.50 -9.86 -14.62
C GLY A 110 13.54 -8.85 -15.24
N PHE A 111 12.22 -9.07 -15.08
CA PHE A 111 11.21 -8.11 -15.49
C PHE A 111 10.93 -7.13 -14.36
N THR A 112 10.90 -5.85 -14.65
CA THR A 112 10.43 -4.82 -13.73
C THR A 112 9.05 -4.36 -14.14
N VAL A 113 8.13 -4.30 -13.21
CA VAL A 113 6.81 -3.71 -13.47
C VAL A 113 7.00 -2.21 -13.51
N GLY A 114 6.87 -1.62 -14.72
CA GLY A 114 7.03 -0.18 -14.94
C GLY A 114 8.31 0.23 -15.67
N ASP A 115 8.89 -0.66 -16.47
CA ASP A 115 10.04 -0.38 -17.39
C ASP A 115 11.28 0.28 -16.75
N ALA A 116 11.45 0.13 -15.44
CA ALA A 116 12.62 0.65 -14.74
C ALA A 116 13.78 -0.34 -14.84
N GLU A 117 14.67 -0.12 -15.81
CA GLU A 117 15.88 -0.92 -15.98
C GLU A 117 16.85 -0.73 -14.80
N GLY A 118 17.64 -1.77 -14.52
CA GLY A 118 18.75 -1.70 -13.57
C GLY A 118 18.39 -1.92 -12.09
N TRP A 119 17.13 -2.16 -11.74
CA TRP A 119 16.76 -2.51 -10.37
C TRP A 119 17.13 -3.96 -10.03
N SER A 120 17.67 -4.18 -8.85
CA SER A 120 17.95 -5.55 -8.39
C SER A 120 16.64 -6.29 -8.07
N ALA A 121 16.59 -7.60 -8.41
CA ALA A 121 15.41 -8.45 -8.20
C ALA A 121 14.88 -8.43 -6.75
N TRP A 122 15.76 -8.39 -5.75
CA TRP A 122 15.36 -8.34 -4.35
C TRP A 122 14.55 -7.09 -3.99
N VAL A 123 14.78 -5.95 -4.67
CA VAL A 123 14.01 -4.71 -4.49
C VAL A 123 12.56 -4.91 -4.94
N GLY A 124 12.37 -5.56 -6.09
CA GLY A 124 11.05 -5.93 -6.59
C GLY A 124 10.33 -6.91 -5.65
N ILE A 125 11.04 -7.88 -5.08
CA ILE A 125 10.47 -8.83 -4.12
C ILE A 125 10.04 -8.11 -2.84
N VAL A 126 10.90 -7.27 -2.27
CA VAL A 126 10.60 -6.51 -1.04
C VAL A 126 9.45 -5.52 -1.26
N GLY A 127 9.48 -4.77 -2.35
CA GLY A 127 8.39 -3.85 -2.72
C GLY A 127 7.08 -4.59 -2.99
N GLY A 128 7.14 -5.67 -3.75
CA GLY A 128 5.98 -6.50 -4.05
C GLY A 128 5.35 -7.11 -2.79
N LEU A 129 6.14 -7.63 -1.86
CA LEU A 129 5.67 -8.14 -0.57
C LEU A 129 4.97 -7.03 0.24
N ALA A 130 5.55 -5.84 0.28
CA ALA A 130 5.00 -4.69 0.98
C ALA A 130 3.62 -4.30 0.41
N PHE A 131 3.51 -4.14 -0.90
CA PHE A 131 2.25 -3.75 -1.55
C PHE A 131 1.20 -4.86 -1.51
N ALA A 132 1.57 -6.13 -1.74
CA ALA A 132 0.63 -7.25 -1.62
C ALA A 132 0.11 -7.39 -0.19
N GLY A 133 0.99 -7.30 0.81
CA GLY A 133 0.64 -7.38 2.22
C GLY A 133 -0.27 -6.23 2.67
N LEU A 134 0.07 -4.99 2.28
CA LEU A 134 -0.75 -3.82 2.55
C LEU A 134 -2.14 -3.94 1.90
N GLY A 135 -2.19 -4.31 0.63
CA GLY A 135 -3.44 -4.47 -0.11
C GLY A 135 -4.33 -5.56 0.50
N ALA A 136 -3.77 -6.73 0.81
CA ALA A 136 -4.51 -7.81 1.46
C ALA A 136 -5.07 -7.38 2.83
N ALA A 137 -4.27 -6.67 3.63
CA ALA A 137 -4.70 -6.14 4.92
C ALA A 137 -5.84 -5.12 4.79
N LEU A 138 -5.76 -4.22 3.80
CA LEU A 138 -6.83 -3.27 3.47
C LEU A 138 -8.14 -3.98 3.10
N GLY A 139 -8.07 -5.03 2.29
CA GLY A 139 -9.25 -5.83 1.92
C GLY A 139 -9.90 -6.51 3.12
N VAL A 140 -9.11 -7.14 3.98
CA VAL A 140 -9.60 -7.78 5.21
C VAL A 140 -10.21 -6.75 6.15
N CYS A 141 -9.53 -5.62 6.40
CA CYS A 141 -10.02 -4.56 7.29
C CYS A 141 -11.32 -3.94 6.75
N SER A 142 -11.42 -3.71 5.43
CA SER A 142 -12.62 -3.18 4.76
C SER A 142 -13.82 -4.12 4.92
N ARG A 143 -13.60 -5.44 4.82
CA ARG A 143 -14.65 -6.45 5.06
C ARG A 143 -15.17 -6.40 6.50
N PHE A 144 -14.29 -6.29 7.48
CA PHE A 144 -14.69 -6.15 8.89
C PHE A 144 -15.38 -4.83 9.17
N HIS A 145 -14.92 -3.74 8.57
CA HIS A 145 -15.53 -2.44 8.68
C HIS A 145 -16.99 -2.44 8.19
N ARG A 146 -17.26 -3.01 7.00
CA ARG A 146 -18.63 -3.17 6.48
C ARG A 146 -19.52 -3.97 7.42
N ARG A 147 -19.02 -5.08 7.98
CA ARG A 147 -19.80 -5.92 8.91
C ARG A 147 -20.15 -5.17 10.20
N ARG A 148 -19.25 -4.33 10.72
CA ARG A 148 -19.53 -3.51 11.91
C ARG A 148 -20.62 -2.49 11.64
N ASN A 149 -20.57 -1.82 10.50
CA ASN A 149 -21.55 -0.81 10.13
C ASN A 149 -22.93 -1.40 9.85
N GLY A 150 -23.02 -2.55 9.18
CA GLY A 150 -24.29 -3.24 8.93
C GLY A 150 -25.04 -3.63 10.23
N ARG A 151 -24.32 -4.08 11.26
CA ARG A 151 -24.93 -4.41 12.56
C ARG A 151 -25.49 -3.21 13.30
N ARG A 152 -24.93 -2.01 13.13
CA ARG A 152 -25.42 -0.77 13.77
C ARG A 152 -26.73 -0.28 13.16
N HIS A 153 -26.93 -0.47 11.86
CA HIS A 153 -28.17 -0.05 11.18
C HIS A 153 -29.32 -1.06 11.36
N GLY A 154 -29.00 -2.35 11.58
CA GLY A 154 -30.01 -3.37 11.85
C GLY A 154 -30.54 -3.43 13.29
N ALA A 155 -29.91 -2.69 14.22
CA ALA A 155 -30.30 -2.62 15.62
C ALA A 155 -31.17 -1.39 15.94
N ALA A 156 -31.84 -0.79 14.93
CA ALA A 156 -32.86 0.24 15.18
C ALA A 156 -33.99 -0.38 16.02
N PRO A 157 -34.36 0.19 17.19
CA PRO A 157 -35.46 -0.32 17.98
C PRO A 157 -36.73 -0.30 17.15
N THR A 158 -37.41 -1.42 17.04
CA THR A 158 -38.81 -1.48 16.57
C THR A 158 -39.61 -0.48 17.39
N PRO A 159 -40.29 0.53 16.75
CA PRO A 159 -41.17 1.41 17.51
C PRO A 159 -42.20 0.53 18.17
N GLY A 160 -42.25 0.62 19.52
CA GLY A 160 -43.17 -0.18 20.33
C GLY A 160 -44.58 0.03 19.82
N VAL A 161 -45.24 -1.09 19.52
CA VAL A 161 -46.70 -1.19 19.42
C VAL A 161 -47.21 -0.94 20.83
N ALA A 162 -47.70 0.27 21.09
CA ALA A 162 -48.45 0.61 22.26
C ALA A 162 -49.93 0.33 22.00
#